data_faeadd2d186e0d62a5f90e59ea002857
#
_entry.id   faeadd2d186e0d62a5f90e59ea002857
#
_cell.length_a   1.000
_cell.length_b   1.000
_cell.length_c   1.000
_cell.angle_alpha   90.00
_cell.angle_beta   90.00
_cell.angle_gamma   90.00
#
_symmetry.space_group_name_H-M   'P 1'
#
loop_
_entity.id
_entity.type
_entity.pdbx_description
1 polymer ?
#
loop_
_entity_poly.entity_id
_entity_poly.type
_entity_poly.pdbx_seq_one_letter_code
_entity_poly.pdbx_strand_id
1 'polypeptide(L)'
;MALDQEIVDYFSDSADTYRFLSQMMFKELTETAIEAVAAIAFPTETGNEHLDEGYRLVRRYFNFSADDRRTQLACEYARVFLAAGVFEKSDKTAIPYESVFTSPERIMMQESRDDVVRWFARDGFKVDPRLHEPEDHLAFELEYLAVMNERAAALAAANDPVGLRAN
;
A
#
# COMPACT_ATOMS: atom_id res chain seq x y z
N MET A 1 31.28 12.32 -5.61
CA MET A 1 31.04 11.84 -4.23
C MET A 1 30.04 10.71 -4.36
N ALA A 2 30.39 9.51 -3.98
CA ALA A 2 29.46 8.39 -4.04
C ALA A 2 28.23 8.71 -3.17
N LEU A 3 27.05 8.41 -3.67
CA LEU A 3 25.84 8.44 -2.85
C LEU A 3 25.98 7.38 -1.78
N ASP A 4 25.65 7.74 -0.54
CA ASP A 4 25.84 6.89 0.62
C ASP A 4 24.97 5.63 0.50
N GLN A 5 25.46 4.48 0.93
CA GLN A 5 24.70 3.23 0.99
C GLN A 5 23.40 3.42 1.77
N GLU A 6 23.42 4.28 2.78
CA GLU A 6 22.23 4.63 3.56
C GLU A 6 21.06 5.16 2.70
N ILE A 7 21.36 5.93 1.63
CA ILE A 7 20.35 6.44 0.69
C ILE A 7 19.75 5.28 -0.14
N VAL A 8 20.59 4.37 -0.60
CA VAL A 8 20.12 3.17 -1.33
C VAL A 8 19.23 2.33 -0.45
N ASP A 9 19.66 2.06 0.77
CA ASP A 9 18.92 1.25 1.74
C ASP A 9 17.57 1.92 2.08
N TYR A 10 17.56 3.25 2.30
CA TYR A 10 16.32 3.99 2.54
C TYR A 10 15.28 3.83 1.42
N PHE A 11 15.69 3.96 0.16
CA PHE A 11 14.76 3.78 -0.97
C PHE A 11 14.32 2.33 -1.12
N SER A 12 15.21 1.37 -0.88
CA SER A 12 14.87 -0.06 -0.93
C SER A 12 13.86 -0.43 0.16
N ASP A 13 14.09 -0.03 1.39
CA ASP A 13 13.19 -0.29 2.52
C ASP A 13 11.82 0.40 2.32
N SER A 14 11.84 1.61 1.73
CA SER A 14 10.61 2.33 1.38
C SER A 14 9.82 1.59 0.31
N ALA A 15 10.48 1.07 -0.74
CA ALA A 15 9.85 0.29 -1.80
C ALA A 15 9.19 -0.97 -1.23
N ASP A 16 9.89 -1.71 -0.38
CA ASP A 16 9.36 -2.91 0.27
C ASP A 16 8.15 -2.61 1.16
N THR A 17 8.22 -1.49 1.90
CA THR A 17 7.10 -1.04 2.74
C THR A 17 5.87 -0.69 1.91
N TYR A 18 6.02 0.09 0.84
CA TYR A 18 4.90 0.43 -0.04
C TYR A 18 4.31 -0.79 -0.74
N ARG A 19 5.15 -1.73 -1.19
CA ARG A 19 4.68 -2.97 -1.80
C ARG A 19 3.93 -3.85 -0.83
N PHE A 20 4.41 -3.97 0.40
CA PHE A 20 3.70 -4.67 1.46
C PHE A 20 2.31 -4.05 1.71
N LEU A 21 2.23 -2.72 1.85
CA LEU A 21 0.97 -2.01 2.06
C LEU A 21 0.03 -2.16 0.85
N SER A 22 0.55 -2.08 -0.39
CA SER A 22 -0.22 -2.32 -1.61
C SER A 22 -0.91 -3.69 -1.57
N GLN A 23 -0.18 -4.73 -1.24
CA GLN A 23 -0.71 -6.09 -1.16
C GLN A 23 -1.80 -6.23 -0.07
N MET A 24 -1.60 -5.55 1.08
CA MET A 24 -2.59 -5.57 2.17
C MET A 24 -3.90 -4.87 1.80
N MET A 25 -3.84 -3.85 0.94
CA MET A 25 -5.00 -3.04 0.57
C MET A 25 -5.73 -3.52 -0.68
N PHE A 26 -5.11 -4.38 -1.50
CA PHE A 26 -5.63 -4.69 -2.83
C PHE A 26 -6.80 -5.67 -2.81
N LYS A 27 -6.68 -6.75 -2.05
CA LYS A 27 -7.67 -7.85 -1.99
C LYS A 27 -7.65 -8.55 -0.64
N GLU A 28 -8.69 -9.33 -0.41
CA GLU A 28 -8.71 -10.28 0.69
C GLU A 28 -7.46 -11.16 0.70
N LEU A 29 -6.84 -11.30 1.86
CA LEU A 29 -5.62 -12.07 1.99
C LEU A 29 -5.87 -13.56 1.78
N THR A 30 -5.03 -14.18 0.97
CA THR A 30 -4.97 -15.64 0.86
C THR A 30 -4.36 -16.27 2.11
N GLU A 31 -4.59 -17.55 2.33
CA GLU A 31 -3.98 -18.27 3.45
C GLU A 31 -2.44 -18.17 3.44
N THR A 32 -1.83 -18.34 2.27
CA THR A 32 -0.39 -18.19 2.08
C THR A 32 0.10 -16.78 2.43
N ALA A 33 -0.65 -15.73 2.07
CA ALA A 33 -0.30 -14.35 2.42
C ALA A 33 -0.42 -14.13 3.94
N ILE A 34 -1.45 -14.69 4.57
CA ILE A 34 -1.64 -14.63 6.03
C ILE A 34 -0.47 -15.31 6.76
N GLU A 35 -0.05 -16.49 6.31
CA GLU A 35 1.11 -17.20 6.86
C GLU A 35 2.40 -16.40 6.68
N ALA A 36 2.60 -15.81 5.49
CA ALA A 36 3.76 -14.98 5.23
C ALA A 36 3.83 -13.75 6.15
N VAL A 37 2.70 -13.05 6.34
CA VAL A 37 2.63 -11.90 7.26
C VAL A 37 2.86 -12.34 8.72
N ALA A 38 2.30 -13.48 9.12
CA ALA A 38 2.50 -14.03 10.47
C ALA A 38 3.97 -14.39 10.77
N ALA A 39 4.74 -14.72 9.73
CA ALA A 39 6.15 -15.06 9.83
C ALA A 39 7.08 -13.83 9.88
N ILE A 40 6.57 -12.61 9.61
CA ILE A 40 7.38 -11.40 9.64
C ILE A 40 7.79 -11.07 11.08
N ALA A 41 9.08 -10.91 11.30
CA ALA A 41 9.63 -10.41 12.55
C ALA A 41 9.53 -8.87 12.59
N PHE A 42 8.33 -8.36 12.84
CA PHE A 42 8.12 -6.91 12.91
C PHE A 42 8.96 -6.26 14.01
N PRO A 43 9.60 -5.10 13.74
CA PRO A 43 10.37 -4.38 14.73
C PRO A 43 9.55 -4.02 15.97
N THR A 44 10.23 -3.84 17.11
CA THR A 44 9.60 -3.45 18.37
C THR A 44 9.88 -2.00 18.76
N GLU A 45 10.98 -1.45 18.25
CA GLU A 45 11.47 -0.10 18.56
C GLU A 45 12.07 0.50 17.29
N THR A 46 11.27 1.24 16.52
CA THR A 46 11.70 1.92 15.28
C THR A 46 12.10 3.37 15.54
N GLY A 47 11.83 3.89 16.74
CA GLY A 47 11.93 5.31 17.07
C GLY A 47 10.74 6.13 16.59
N ASN A 48 9.74 5.50 15.98
CA ASN A 48 8.48 6.12 15.59
C ASN A 48 7.31 5.44 16.33
N GLU A 49 6.71 6.17 17.27
CA GLU A 49 5.66 5.65 18.16
C GLU A 49 4.46 5.08 17.39
N HIS A 50 4.06 5.69 16.28
CA HIS A 50 2.92 5.22 15.47
C HIS A 50 3.24 3.91 14.74
N LEU A 51 4.45 3.75 14.22
CA LEU A 51 4.90 2.49 13.61
C LEU A 51 5.00 1.38 14.66
N ASP A 52 5.58 1.68 15.80
CA ASP A 52 5.74 0.73 16.90
C ASP A 52 4.38 0.22 17.39
N GLU A 53 3.39 1.11 17.53
CA GLU A 53 2.02 0.74 17.87
C GLU A 53 1.37 -0.10 16.76
N GLY A 54 1.53 0.26 15.48
CA GLY A 54 1.05 -0.52 14.35
C GLY A 54 1.61 -1.95 14.36
N TYR A 55 2.93 -2.10 14.47
CA TYR A 55 3.58 -3.41 14.55
C TYR A 55 3.15 -4.20 15.80
N ARG A 56 2.95 -3.52 16.93
CA ARG A 56 2.41 -4.13 18.16
C ARG A 56 1.03 -4.73 17.92
N LEU A 57 0.13 -4.00 17.25
CA LEU A 57 -1.22 -4.45 16.92
C LEU A 57 -1.20 -5.66 15.99
N VAL A 58 -0.38 -5.64 14.95
CA VAL A 58 -0.22 -6.77 14.01
C VAL A 58 0.29 -8.02 14.77
N ARG A 59 1.38 -7.90 15.55
CA ARG A 59 1.90 -9.02 16.35
C ARG A 59 0.85 -9.56 17.32
N ARG A 60 0.11 -8.67 17.99
CA ARG A 60 -0.96 -9.07 18.92
C ARG A 60 -2.02 -9.90 18.20
N TYR A 61 -2.47 -9.45 17.01
CA TYR A 61 -3.47 -10.15 16.23
C TYR A 61 -3.01 -11.57 15.88
N PHE A 62 -1.77 -11.71 15.39
CA PHE A 62 -1.23 -13.02 14.99
C PHE A 62 -0.86 -13.94 16.15
N ASN A 63 -0.60 -13.41 17.34
CA ASN A 63 -0.34 -14.20 18.54
C ASN A 63 -1.61 -14.80 19.18
N PHE A 64 -2.78 -14.23 18.89
CA PHE A 64 -4.05 -14.82 19.32
C PHE A 64 -4.49 -15.86 18.30
N SER A 65 -4.65 -17.12 18.79
CA SER A 65 -5.20 -18.20 17.98
C SER A 65 -6.63 -17.87 17.56
N ALA A 66 -6.87 -17.75 16.27
CA ALA A 66 -8.21 -17.66 15.70
C ALA A 66 -8.43 -18.91 14.85
N ASP A 67 -9.44 -19.69 15.15
CA ASP A 67 -9.75 -20.95 14.47
C ASP A 67 -10.10 -20.76 12.97
N ASP A 68 -10.44 -19.53 12.56
CA ASP A 68 -10.75 -19.18 11.17
C ASP A 68 -10.29 -17.76 10.84
N ARG A 69 -8.98 -17.54 10.93
CA ARG A 69 -8.35 -16.22 10.68
C ARG A 69 -8.62 -15.69 9.29
N ARG A 70 -8.62 -16.58 8.28
CA ARG A 70 -8.88 -16.18 6.90
C ARG A 70 -10.27 -15.59 6.73
N THR A 71 -11.31 -16.28 7.21
CA THR A 71 -12.69 -15.77 7.13
C THR A 71 -12.85 -14.49 7.94
N GLN A 72 -12.25 -14.39 9.11
CA GLN A 72 -12.30 -13.16 9.90
C GLN A 72 -11.69 -11.96 9.15
N LEU A 73 -10.50 -12.12 8.57
CA LEU A 73 -9.85 -11.05 7.78
C LEU A 73 -10.64 -10.72 6.52
N ALA A 74 -11.19 -11.73 5.82
CA ALA A 74 -12.03 -11.51 4.63
C ALA A 74 -13.30 -10.74 4.98
N CYS A 75 -13.98 -11.08 6.06
CA CYS A 75 -15.15 -10.35 6.54
C CYS A 75 -14.82 -8.91 6.91
N GLU A 76 -13.70 -8.67 7.59
CA GLU A 76 -13.26 -7.31 7.94
C GLU A 76 -12.87 -6.51 6.69
N TYR A 77 -12.17 -7.13 5.73
CA TYR A 77 -11.85 -6.51 4.45
C TYR A 77 -13.14 -6.09 3.72
N ALA A 78 -14.09 -7.00 3.57
CA ALA A 78 -15.35 -6.73 2.90
C ALA A 78 -16.15 -5.62 3.61
N ARG A 79 -16.16 -5.62 4.95
CA ARG A 79 -16.85 -4.60 5.74
C ARG A 79 -16.21 -3.22 5.59
N VAL A 80 -14.88 -3.14 5.68
CA VAL A 80 -14.14 -1.86 5.69
C VAL A 80 -13.99 -1.30 4.28
N PHE A 81 -13.53 -2.11 3.34
CA PHE A 81 -13.12 -1.64 2.01
C PHE A 81 -14.19 -1.81 0.94
N LEU A 82 -15.11 -2.79 1.08
CA LEU A 82 -16.20 -3.01 0.12
C LEU A 82 -17.56 -2.55 0.65
N ALA A 83 -17.61 -1.98 1.85
CA ALA A 83 -18.84 -1.55 2.52
C ALA A 83 -19.92 -2.66 2.61
N ALA A 84 -19.50 -3.93 2.63
CA ALA A 84 -20.42 -5.06 2.68
C ALA A 84 -21.20 -5.07 4.01
N GLY A 85 -22.54 -5.22 3.91
CA GLY A 85 -23.42 -5.22 5.08
C GLY A 85 -23.64 -3.86 5.74
N VAL A 86 -23.17 -2.77 5.13
CA VAL A 86 -23.36 -1.41 5.61
C VAL A 86 -24.56 -0.80 4.90
N PHE A 87 -25.66 -0.57 5.62
CA PHE A 87 -26.90 -0.01 5.07
C PHE A 87 -27.01 1.51 5.17
N GLU A 88 -26.13 2.13 5.93
CA GLU A 88 -26.04 3.60 6.09
C GLU A 88 -24.59 4.05 5.98
N LYS A 89 -24.36 5.34 5.66
CA LYS A 89 -23.02 5.93 5.68
C LYS A 89 -22.38 5.70 7.05
N SER A 90 -21.33 4.89 7.08
CA SER A 90 -20.61 4.56 8.30
C SER A 90 -19.22 5.19 8.23
N ASP A 91 -18.79 5.82 9.32
CA ASP A 91 -17.42 6.27 9.56
C ASP A 91 -16.40 5.11 9.69
N LYS A 92 -16.91 3.86 9.65
CA LYS A 92 -16.11 2.63 9.73
C LYS A 92 -15.79 2.01 8.36
N THR A 93 -16.18 2.67 7.27
CA THR A 93 -15.86 2.23 5.91
C THR A 93 -14.79 3.13 5.31
N ALA A 94 -13.84 2.54 4.59
CA ALA A 94 -12.73 3.21 3.93
C ALA A 94 -12.58 2.65 2.51
N ILE A 95 -13.54 2.99 1.63
CA ILE A 95 -13.54 2.55 0.22
C ILE A 95 -12.26 3.07 -0.43
N PRO A 96 -11.34 2.21 -0.92
CA PRO A 96 -9.94 2.56 -1.12
C PRO A 96 -9.65 3.22 -2.47
N TYR A 97 -10.38 4.30 -2.83
CA TYR A 97 -10.14 5.07 -4.04
C TYR A 97 -9.97 6.56 -3.70
N GLU A 98 -8.95 7.20 -4.26
CA GLU A 98 -8.67 8.62 -4.02
C GLU A 98 -9.89 9.49 -4.32
N SER A 99 -10.58 9.26 -5.44
CA SER A 99 -11.76 10.02 -5.83
C SER A 99 -12.90 9.99 -4.80
N VAL A 100 -13.01 8.94 -4.00
CA VAL A 100 -14.01 8.88 -2.90
C VAL A 100 -13.68 9.85 -1.77
N PHE A 101 -12.42 10.15 -1.54
CA PHE A 101 -11.98 11.03 -0.45
C PHE A 101 -11.81 12.48 -0.91
N THR A 102 -11.43 12.70 -2.16
CA THR A 102 -11.08 14.02 -2.70
C THR A 102 -12.22 14.71 -3.42
N SER A 103 -13.22 13.96 -3.93
CA SER A 103 -14.38 14.57 -4.59
C SER A 103 -15.48 14.98 -3.60
N PRO A 104 -16.19 16.09 -3.86
CA PRO A 104 -17.32 16.51 -3.03
C PRO A 104 -18.45 15.49 -2.97
N GLU A 105 -18.68 14.77 -4.07
CA GLU A 105 -19.74 13.75 -4.21
C GLU A 105 -19.37 12.43 -3.51
N ARG A 106 -18.09 12.22 -3.19
CA ARG A 106 -17.57 10.99 -2.58
C ARG A 106 -17.93 9.72 -3.36
N ILE A 107 -17.77 9.80 -4.67
CA ILE A 107 -17.97 8.67 -5.59
C ILE A 107 -16.68 8.38 -6.36
N MET A 108 -16.55 7.16 -6.87
CA MET A 108 -15.41 6.73 -7.68
C MET A 108 -15.39 7.41 -9.06
N MET A 109 -14.27 7.31 -9.77
CA MET A 109 -14.09 7.74 -11.15
C MET A 109 -14.23 9.27 -11.34
N GLN A 110 -13.72 10.06 -10.41
CA GLN A 110 -13.70 11.51 -10.47
C GLN A 110 -12.34 12.06 -10.98
N GLU A 111 -12.18 13.38 -10.98
CA GLU A 111 -11.02 14.10 -11.53
C GLU A 111 -9.68 13.59 -10.96
N SER A 112 -9.62 13.25 -9.68
CA SER A 112 -8.40 12.71 -9.06
C SER A 112 -7.92 11.42 -9.72
N ARG A 113 -8.83 10.53 -10.15
CA ARG A 113 -8.45 9.36 -10.94
C ARG A 113 -7.75 9.76 -12.25
N ASP A 114 -8.20 10.79 -12.93
CA ASP A 114 -7.57 11.27 -14.17
C ASP A 114 -6.18 11.86 -13.90
N ASP A 115 -5.97 12.45 -12.72
CA ASP A 115 -4.65 12.89 -12.25
C ASP A 115 -3.71 11.70 -12.04
N VAL A 116 -4.17 10.66 -11.35
CA VAL A 116 -3.40 9.42 -11.17
C VAL A 116 -3.01 8.79 -12.51
N VAL A 117 -3.95 8.68 -13.44
CA VAL A 117 -3.68 8.16 -14.81
C VAL A 117 -2.59 8.97 -15.50
N ARG A 118 -2.59 10.31 -15.37
CA ARG A 118 -1.54 11.16 -15.93
C ARG A 118 -0.17 10.92 -15.30
N TRP A 119 -0.12 10.77 -13.96
CA TRP A 119 1.11 10.45 -13.25
C TRP A 119 1.66 9.09 -13.69
N PHE A 120 0.83 8.06 -13.71
CA PHE A 120 1.23 6.72 -14.15
C PHE A 120 1.75 6.72 -15.58
N ALA A 121 1.05 7.40 -16.50
CA ALA A 121 1.44 7.48 -17.91
C ALA A 121 2.78 8.21 -18.10
N ARG A 122 3.02 9.29 -17.35
CA ARG A 122 4.29 10.04 -17.38
C ARG A 122 5.48 9.15 -17.09
N ASP A 123 5.35 8.29 -16.08
CA ASP A 123 6.46 7.47 -15.58
C ASP A 123 6.45 6.04 -16.14
N GLY A 124 5.54 5.77 -17.10
CA GLY A 124 5.46 4.48 -17.80
C GLY A 124 4.88 3.35 -16.93
N PHE A 125 4.22 3.71 -15.82
CA PHE A 125 3.49 2.75 -14.99
C PHE A 125 2.12 2.48 -15.63
N LYS A 126 1.66 1.22 -15.54
CA LYS A 126 0.36 0.81 -16.09
C LYS A 126 -0.28 -0.23 -15.19
N VAL A 127 -1.52 0.01 -14.82
CA VAL A 127 -2.36 -1.00 -14.17
C VAL A 127 -2.75 -2.07 -15.21
N ASP A 128 -2.67 -3.33 -14.82
CA ASP A 128 -3.10 -4.44 -15.67
C ASP A 128 -4.64 -4.40 -15.83
N PRO A 129 -5.17 -4.26 -17.05
CA PRO A 129 -6.62 -4.19 -17.28
C PRO A 129 -7.39 -5.41 -16.77
N ARG A 130 -6.71 -6.56 -16.57
CA ARG A 130 -7.34 -7.78 -16.04
C ARG A 130 -7.71 -7.67 -14.56
N LEU A 131 -7.20 -6.65 -13.86
CA LEU A 131 -7.52 -6.42 -12.46
C LEU A 131 -8.92 -5.82 -12.28
N HIS A 132 -9.46 -5.16 -13.32
CA HIS A 132 -10.81 -4.57 -13.37
C HIS A 132 -11.08 -3.54 -12.27
N GLU A 133 -10.04 -2.83 -11.81
CA GLU A 133 -10.12 -1.80 -10.80
C GLU A 133 -9.69 -0.44 -11.38
N PRO A 134 -10.29 0.68 -10.96
CA PRO A 134 -9.85 2.03 -11.29
C PRO A 134 -8.41 2.30 -10.85
N GLU A 135 -7.70 3.14 -11.61
CA GLU A 135 -6.29 3.44 -11.39
C GLU A 135 -6.02 4.18 -10.08
N ASP A 136 -6.99 4.92 -9.55
CA ASP A 136 -6.94 5.61 -8.25
C ASP A 136 -7.27 4.71 -7.05
N HIS A 137 -7.16 3.39 -7.22
CA HIS A 137 -7.20 2.48 -6.10
C HIS A 137 -5.91 2.60 -5.29
N LEU A 138 -6.02 2.80 -3.98
CA LEU A 138 -4.90 3.01 -3.05
C LEU A 138 -3.76 1.99 -3.24
N ALA A 139 -4.10 0.73 -3.52
CA ALA A 139 -3.07 -0.29 -3.75
C ALA A 139 -2.22 -0.01 -4.99
N PHE A 140 -2.78 0.56 -6.06
CA PHE A 140 -2.01 0.89 -7.26
C PHE A 140 -1.14 2.13 -7.06
N GLU A 141 -1.61 3.09 -6.30
CA GLU A 141 -0.81 4.26 -5.92
C GLU A 141 0.37 3.85 -5.03
N LEU A 142 0.15 2.94 -4.07
CA LEU A 142 1.22 2.37 -3.25
C LEU A 142 2.21 1.54 -4.08
N GLU A 143 1.74 0.73 -5.04
CA GLU A 143 2.62 -0.01 -5.95
C GLU A 143 3.43 0.92 -6.85
N TYR A 144 2.81 2.00 -7.34
CA TYR A 144 3.52 3.04 -8.08
C TYR A 144 4.63 3.68 -7.24
N LEU A 145 4.36 4.02 -5.98
CA LEU A 145 5.38 4.54 -5.07
C LEU A 145 6.49 3.51 -4.82
N ALA A 146 6.17 2.23 -4.71
CA ALA A 146 7.17 1.17 -4.59
C ALA A 146 8.09 1.14 -5.83
N VAL A 147 7.52 1.16 -7.03
CA VAL A 147 8.30 1.18 -8.29
C VAL A 147 9.17 2.43 -8.42
N MET A 148 8.65 3.60 -8.02
CA MET A 148 9.45 4.84 -8.04
C MET A 148 10.63 4.78 -7.05
N ASN A 149 10.42 4.23 -5.86
CA ASN A 149 11.50 4.04 -4.89
C ASN A 149 12.54 3.00 -5.35
N GLU A 150 12.14 1.91 -6.01
CA GLU A 150 13.08 0.95 -6.63
C GLU A 150 13.96 1.61 -7.70
N ARG A 151 13.35 2.46 -8.55
CA ARG A 151 14.11 3.24 -9.53
C ARG A 151 15.08 4.20 -8.85
N ALA A 152 14.65 4.88 -7.79
CA ALA A 152 15.49 5.77 -7.01
C ALA A 152 16.67 5.01 -6.38
N ALA A 153 16.44 3.84 -5.79
CA ALA A 153 17.51 2.99 -5.25
C ALA A 153 18.53 2.59 -6.34
N ALA A 154 18.07 2.20 -7.51
CA ALA A 154 18.92 1.83 -8.63
C ALA A 154 19.76 3.02 -9.14
N LEU A 155 19.19 4.23 -9.24
CA LEU A 155 19.88 5.44 -9.64
C LEU A 155 20.91 5.88 -8.57
N ALA A 156 20.55 5.76 -7.29
CA ALA A 156 21.47 6.03 -6.18
C ALA A 156 22.66 5.07 -6.20
N ALA A 157 22.41 3.77 -6.37
CA ALA A 157 23.46 2.75 -6.49
C ALA A 157 24.37 2.97 -7.72
N ALA A 158 23.82 3.46 -8.83
CA ALA A 158 24.58 3.85 -10.02
C ALA A 158 25.32 5.18 -9.87
N ASN A 159 25.16 5.87 -8.73
CA ASN A 159 25.70 7.21 -8.46
C ASN A 159 25.26 8.24 -9.52
N ASP A 160 24.00 8.20 -9.93
CA ASP A 160 23.37 9.13 -10.87
C ASP A 160 22.47 10.16 -10.15
N PRO A 161 23.04 11.27 -9.63
CA PRO A 161 22.26 12.28 -8.91
C PRO A 161 21.34 13.10 -9.83
N VAL A 162 21.56 13.08 -11.15
CA VAL A 162 20.70 13.79 -12.11
C VAL A 162 19.43 12.97 -12.35
N GLY A 163 19.59 11.69 -12.63
CA GLY A 163 18.47 10.78 -12.76
C GLY A 163 17.64 10.71 -11.49
N LEU A 164 18.28 10.69 -10.32
CA LEU A 164 17.60 10.65 -9.02
C LEU A 164 16.71 11.87 -8.75
N ARG A 165 17.09 13.06 -9.26
CA ARG A 165 16.27 14.28 -9.12
C ARG A 165 15.10 14.32 -10.13
N ALA A 166 15.22 13.58 -11.22
CA ALA A 166 14.21 13.54 -12.27
C ALA A 166 13.16 12.43 -12.06
N ASN A 167 13.47 11.44 -11.21
CA ASN A 167 12.58 10.35 -10.80
C ASN A 167 11.61 10.83 -9.72
#